data_ecf633fc14ce22defd91e6916fc01679
#
_entry.id   ecf633fc14ce22defd91e6916fc01679
#
_cell.length_a   1.000
_cell.length_b   1.000
_cell.length_c   1.000
_cell.angle_alpha   90.00
_cell.angle_beta   90.00
_cell.angle_gamma   90.00
#
_symmetry.space_group_name_H-M   'P 1'
#
loop_
_entity.id
_entity.type
_entity.pdbx_description
1 polymer ?
#
loop_
_entity_poly.entity_id
_entity_poly.type
_entity_poly.pdbx_seq_one_letter_code
_entity_poly.pdbx_strand_id
1 'polypeptide(L)'
;MLIMNIKIFMIMVKTNFSKAYTYTVIVNIRFANGVKEKLCRYTCDINLNPISKIMDKLNATLIDKDGTPTVEFANWIIENHPEFKISDVLDKDSRIYFEFVDSLPAINI
;
A
#
# COMPACT_ATOMS: atom_id res chain seq x y z
N MET A 1 -2.16 15.89 5.94
CA MET A 1 -1.18 15.77 5.72
C MET A 1 -0.66 15.35 4.39
N LEU A 2 -0.31 14.22 4.24
CA LEU A 2 0.35 13.83 3.04
C LEU A 2 -0.52 14.03 1.81
N ILE A 3 -1.76 13.62 1.88
CA ILE A 3 -2.65 13.70 0.76
C ILE A 3 -2.96 15.13 0.36
N MET A 4 -3.08 15.99 1.33
CA MET A 4 -3.34 17.38 1.00
C MET A 4 -2.16 18.01 0.31
N ASN A 5 -0.98 17.69 0.77
CA ASN A 5 0.22 18.23 0.15
C ASN A 5 0.36 17.75 -1.28
N ILE A 6 -0.19 16.61 -1.59
CA ILE A 6 -0.11 16.05 -2.90
C ILE A 6 -0.71 16.92 -3.95
N LYS A 7 -1.85 17.52 -3.69
CA LYS A 7 -2.49 18.35 -4.70
C LYS A 7 -1.61 19.52 -5.09
N ILE A 8 -1.06 20.17 -4.09
CA ILE A 8 -0.20 21.30 -4.36
C ILE A 8 1.05 20.84 -5.06
N PHE A 9 1.59 19.74 -4.58
CA PHE A 9 2.81 19.22 -5.13
C PHE A 9 2.64 18.78 -6.56
N MET A 10 1.51 18.20 -6.90
CA MET A 10 1.26 17.76 -8.25
C MET A 10 1.24 18.90 -9.22
N ILE A 11 0.75 20.06 -8.83
CA ILE A 11 0.74 21.20 -9.69
C ILE A 11 2.16 21.59 -10.06
N MET A 12 3.04 21.58 -9.08
CA MET A 12 4.44 21.91 -9.31
C MET A 12 5.14 20.84 -10.13
N VAL A 13 4.87 19.61 -9.78
CA VAL A 13 5.51 18.47 -10.42
C VAL A 13 5.15 18.41 -11.89
N LYS A 14 3.90 18.65 -12.22
CA LYS A 14 3.47 18.62 -13.61
C LYS A 14 4.25 19.62 -14.45
N THR A 15 4.60 20.72 -13.87
CA THR A 15 5.34 21.72 -14.57
C THR A 15 6.77 21.30 -14.83
N ASN A 16 7.41 20.71 -13.83
CA ASN A 16 8.85 20.51 -13.90
C ASN A 16 9.30 19.07 -13.69
N PHE A 17 8.63 18.33 -12.83
CA PHE A 17 9.13 17.03 -12.37
C PHE A 17 8.09 15.94 -12.43
N SER A 18 7.09 16.09 -13.29
CA SER A 18 5.96 15.17 -13.28
C SER A 18 6.38 13.73 -13.44
N LYS A 19 7.46 13.47 -14.15
CA LYS A 19 7.88 12.10 -14.40
C LYS A 19 8.61 11.46 -13.24
N ALA A 20 9.05 12.27 -12.30
CA ALA A 20 9.92 11.75 -11.25
C ALA A 20 9.21 11.58 -9.91
N TYR A 21 7.97 11.98 -9.81
CA TYR A 21 7.29 11.96 -8.54
C TYR A 21 6.48 10.67 -8.41
N THR A 22 6.73 9.96 -7.33
CA THR A 22 6.05 8.69 -7.07
C THR A 22 5.61 8.62 -5.63
N TYR A 23 4.74 7.66 -5.36
CA TYR A 23 4.34 7.27 -4.02
C TYR A 23 4.73 5.86 -3.77
N THR A 24 5.08 5.58 -2.54
CA THR A 24 5.27 4.22 -2.08
C THR A 24 4.11 3.88 -1.14
N VAL A 25 3.51 2.74 -1.40
CA VAL A 25 2.46 2.20 -0.54
C VAL A 25 3.01 0.95 0.11
N ILE A 26 3.01 0.92 1.43
CA ILE A 26 3.46 -0.23 2.19
C ILE A 26 2.24 -0.99 2.66
N VAL A 27 2.18 -2.27 2.33
CA VAL A 27 1.08 -3.13 2.71
C VAL A 27 1.48 -3.90 3.96
N ASN A 28 0.65 -3.80 4.98
CA ASN A 28 0.92 -4.40 6.29
C ASN A 28 -0.22 -5.31 6.69
N ILE A 29 0.09 -6.22 7.61
CA ILE A 29 -0.93 -7.01 8.27
C ILE A 29 -0.81 -6.78 9.78
N ARG A 30 -1.96 -6.70 10.44
CA ARG A 30 -2.03 -6.73 11.89
C ARG A 30 -2.73 -8.01 12.27
N PHE A 31 -2.04 -8.86 13.00
CA PHE A 31 -2.62 -10.13 13.46
C PHE A 31 -3.57 -9.91 14.63
N ALA A 32 -4.35 -10.94 14.93
CA ALA A 32 -5.32 -10.87 16.01
C ALA A 32 -4.69 -10.52 17.35
N ASN A 33 -3.45 -10.92 17.56
CA ASN A 33 -2.75 -10.61 18.81
C ASN A 33 -2.14 -9.21 18.83
N GLY A 34 -2.35 -8.42 17.79
CA GLY A 34 -1.86 -7.06 17.74
C GLY A 34 -0.50 -6.88 17.08
N VAL A 35 0.17 -7.96 16.76
CA VAL A 35 1.48 -7.89 16.09
C VAL A 35 1.29 -7.38 14.68
N LYS A 36 2.16 -6.46 14.25
CA LYS A 36 2.10 -5.85 12.93
C LYS A 36 3.33 -6.23 12.15
N GLU A 37 3.13 -6.59 10.88
CA GLU A 37 4.21 -6.98 10.00
C GLU A 37 4.05 -6.33 8.64
N LYS A 38 5.16 -5.97 8.03
CA LYS A 38 5.14 -5.45 6.67
C LYS A 38 5.16 -6.62 5.70
N LEU A 39 4.33 -6.53 4.67
CA LEU A 39 4.20 -7.61 3.70
C LEU A 39 4.89 -7.29 2.39
N CYS A 40 4.66 -6.11 1.86
CA CYS A 40 5.24 -5.72 0.57
C CYS A 40 5.07 -4.23 0.39
N ARG A 41 5.63 -3.73 -0.71
CA ARG A 41 5.49 -2.33 -1.07
C ARG A 41 5.23 -2.20 -2.56
N TYR A 42 4.52 -1.14 -2.91
CA TYR A 42 4.28 -0.78 -4.30
C TYR A 42 4.72 0.65 -4.51
N THR A 43 5.27 0.92 -5.68
CA THR A 43 5.62 2.29 -6.06
C THR A 43 4.74 2.67 -7.24
N CYS A 44 4.11 3.82 -7.14
CA CYS A 44 3.15 4.27 -8.14
C CYS A 44 3.50 5.67 -8.59
N ASP A 45 3.36 5.92 -9.90
CA ASP A 45 3.54 7.24 -10.46
C ASP A 45 2.27 8.03 -10.20
N ILE A 46 2.38 9.08 -9.41
CA ILE A 46 1.21 9.82 -8.97
C ILE A 46 0.52 10.54 -10.12
N ASN A 47 1.25 10.82 -11.18
CA ASN A 47 0.64 11.51 -12.32
C ASN A 47 -0.23 10.58 -13.15
N LEU A 48 0.12 9.31 -13.18
CA LEU A 48 -0.64 8.32 -13.95
C LEU A 48 -1.67 7.61 -13.11
N ASN A 49 -1.42 7.50 -11.81
CA ASN A 49 -2.28 6.71 -10.92
C ASN A 49 -2.68 7.54 -9.71
N PRO A 50 -3.81 8.22 -9.77
CA PRO A 50 -4.30 8.97 -8.62
C PRO A 50 -4.44 8.07 -7.42
N ILE A 51 -4.19 8.62 -6.27
CA ILE A 51 -4.17 7.83 -5.03
C ILE A 51 -5.47 7.08 -4.82
N SER A 52 -6.60 7.70 -5.09
CA SER A 52 -7.87 7.03 -4.90
C SER A 52 -7.96 5.76 -5.73
N LYS A 53 -7.48 5.81 -6.97
CA LYS A 53 -7.52 4.64 -7.84
C LYS A 53 -6.56 3.57 -7.35
N ILE A 54 -5.41 3.97 -6.83
CA ILE A 54 -4.46 3.02 -6.25
C ILE A 54 -5.11 2.29 -5.09
N MET A 55 -5.74 3.04 -4.20
CA MET A 55 -6.39 2.43 -3.05
C MET A 55 -7.52 1.50 -3.47
N ASP A 56 -8.32 1.91 -4.43
CA ASP A 56 -9.40 1.06 -4.91
C ASP A 56 -8.87 -0.24 -5.46
N LYS A 57 -7.80 -0.16 -6.25
CA LYS A 57 -7.22 -1.35 -6.83
C LYS A 57 -6.65 -2.27 -5.77
N LEU A 58 -5.92 -1.72 -4.81
CA LEU A 58 -5.34 -2.53 -3.74
C LEU A 58 -6.42 -3.17 -2.89
N ASN A 59 -7.46 -2.39 -2.56
CA ASN A 59 -8.57 -2.94 -1.80
C ASN A 59 -9.23 -4.09 -2.52
N ALA A 60 -9.40 -3.96 -3.84
CA ALA A 60 -10.08 -4.99 -4.62
C ALA A 60 -9.28 -6.28 -4.72
N THR A 61 -7.95 -6.19 -4.63
CA THR A 61 -7.10 -7.36 -4.85
C THR A 61 -6.53 -7.94 -3.56
N LEU A 62 -6.42 -7.15 -2.51
CA LEU A 62 -5.70 -7.56 -1.33
C LEU A 62 -6.58 -7.77 -0.11
N ILE A 63 -7.72 -7.07 -0.02
CA ILE A 63 -8.54 -7.18 1.17
C ILE A 63 -10.00 -7.43 0.82
N ASP A 64 -10.65 -8.13 1.72
CA ASP A 64 -12.09 -8.35 1.65
C ASP A 64 -12.81 -7.16 2.25
N LYS A 65 -14.13 -7.17 2.13
CA LYS A 65 -14.95 -6.07 2.63
C LYS A 65 -14.74 -5.77 4.10
N ASP A 66 -14.27 -6.76 4.86
CA ASP A 66 -14.06 -6.59 6.29
C ASP A 66 -12.65 -6.13 6.62
N GLY A 67 -11.81 -5.94 5.62
CA GLY A 67 -10.42 -5.55 5.87
C GLY A 67 -9.49 -6.71 6.06
N THR A 68 -9.99 -7.93 5.98
CA THR A 68 -9.15 -9.13 6.08
C THR A 68 -8.55 -9.43 4.71
N PRO A 69 -7.43 -10.18 4.66
CA PRO A 69 -6.85 -10.50 3.36
C PRO A 69 -7.77 -11.38 2.53
N THR A 70 -7.75 -11.14 1.23
CA THR A 70 -8.42 -12.07 0.32
C THR A 70 -7.70 -13.41 0.37
N VAL A 71 -8.39 -14.46 -0.09
CA VAL A 71 -7.78 -15.79 -0.10
C VAL A 71 -6.53 -15.80 -0.96
N GLU A 72 -6.60 -15.13 -2.11
CA GLU A 72 -5.47 -15.05 -3.01
C GLU A 72 -4.29 -14.34 -2.36
N PHE A 73 -4.57 -13.26 -1.67
CA PHE A 73 -3.49 -12.55 -1.00
C PHE A 73 -2.95 -13.34 0.19
N ALA A 74 -3.81 -14.03 0.90
CA ALA A 74 -3.36 -14.87 2.00
C ALA A 74 -2.39 -15.95 1.53
N ASN A 75 -2.69 -16.56 0.39
CA ASN A 75 -1.78 -17.55 -0.20
C ASN A 75 -0.45 -16.92 -0.57
N TRP A 76 -0.50 -15.75 -1.19
CA TRP A 76 0.72 -15.03 -1.54
C TRP A 76 1.54 -14.70 -0.29
N ILE A 77 0.86 -14.27 0.78
CA ILE A 77 1.54 -13.94 2.03
C ILE A 77 2.31 -15.14 2.56
N ILE A 78 1.69 -16.29 2.59
CA ILE A 78 2.33 -17.48 3.13
C ILE A 78 3.51 -17.92 2.24
N GLU A 79 3.37 -17.78 0.92
CA GLU A 79 4.46 -18.12 0.03
C GLU A 79 5.69 -17.23 0.25
N ASN A 80 5.45 -15.97 0.51
CA ASN A 80 6.54 -14.99 0.64
C ASN A 80 6.99 -14.79 2.08
N HIS A 81 6.20 -15.22 3.03
CA HIS A 81 6.50 -15.11 4.45
C HIS A 81 6.19 -16.45 5.13
N PRO A 82 6.99 -17.47 4.84
CA PRO A 82 6.69 -18.81 5.34
C PRO A 82 6.75 -18.94 6.87
N GLU A 83 7.28 -17.94 7.54
CA GLU A 83 7.28 -17.92 9.00
C GLU A 83 5.89 -17.70 9.58
N PHE A 84 4.94 -17.20 8.77
CA PHE A 84 3.59 -16.97 9.26
C PHE A 84 2.75 -18.24 9.11
N LYS A 85 1.71 -18.35 9.96
CA LYS A 85 0.75 -19.44 9.86
C LYS A 85 -0.47 -18.96 9.09
N ILE A 86 -0.94 -19.80 8.18
CA ILE A 86 -2.12 -19.42 7.39
C ILE A 86 -3.33 -19.17 8.30
N SER A 87 -3.44 -19.88 9.41
CA SER A 87 -4.54 -19.68 10.33
C SER A 87 -4.51 -18.29 10.97
N ASP A 88 -3.31 -17.74 11.18
CA ASP A 88 -3.18 -16.40 11.71
C ASP A 88 -3.49 -15.34 10.65
N VAL A 89 -3.07 -15.61 9.43
CA VAL A 89 -3.34 -14.69 8.33
C VAL A 89 -4.83 -14.62 8.03
N LEU A 90 -5.51 -15.74 8.07
CA LEU A 90 -6.94 -15.82 7.77
C LEU A 90 -7.83 -15.62 8.98
N ASP A 91 -7.25 -15.33 10.14
CA ASP A 91 -8.02 -15.09 11.35
C ASP A 91 -8.99 -13.92 11.11
N LYS A 92 -10.21 -14.07 11.63
CA LYS A 92 -11.23 -13.04 11.43
C LYS A 92 -10.84 -11.68 12.00
N ASP A 93 -9.88 -11.65 12.91
CA ASP A 93 -9.42 -10.43 13.53
C ASP A 93 -8.13 -9.90 12.93
N SER A 94 -7.59 -10.57 11.94
CA SER A 94 -6.47 -10.00 11.19
C SER A 94 -6.97 -8.88 10.29
N ARG A 95 -6.08 -7.92 10.01
CA ARG A 95 -6.46 -6.79 9.14
C ARG A 95 -5.29 -6.40 8.27
N ILE A 96 -5.58 -6.11 7.02
CA ILE A 96 -4.61 -5.54 6.10
C ILE A 96 -4.79 -4.02 6.15
N TYR A 97 -3.68 -3.31 6.18
CA TYR A 97 -3.76 -1.86 6.13
C TYR A 97 -2.59 -1.31 5.33
N PHE A 98 -2.74 -0.09 4.87
CA PHE A 98 -1.78 0.54 3.98
C PHE A 98 -1.15 1.75 4.64
N GLU A 99 0.15 1.94 4.37
CA GLU A 99 0.84 3.16 4.75
C GLU A 99 1.30 3.83 3.48
N PHE A 100 1.06 5.13 3.37
CA PHE A 100 1.54 5.91 2.24
C PHE A 100 2.81 6.62 2.64
N VAL A 101 3.84 6.43 1.84
CA VAL A 101 5.11 7.10 2.05
C VAL A 101 5.37 7.97 0.84
N ASP A 102 5.64 9.22 1.09
CA ASP A 102 5.93 10.17 0.03
C ASP A 102 7.34 9.91 -0.47
N SER A 103 7.44 9.48 -1.70
CA SER A 103 8.74 9.23 -2.32
C SER A 103 9.15 10.42 -3.14
N LEU A 104 10.30 10.94 -2.85
CA LEU A 104 10.89 11.99 -3.67
C LEU A 104 12.07 11.37 -4.39
N PRO A 105 11.82 10.87 -5.58
CA PRO A 105 12.93 10.26 -6.29
C PRO A 105 13.95 11.32 -6.64
N ALA A 106 14.76 11.00 -7.49
CA ALA A 106 15.93 11.77 -7.78
C ALA A 106 15.68 13.18 -8.25
N ILE A 107 14.47 13.59 -8.27
CA ILE A 107 14.19 14.95 -8.72
C ILE A 107 14.92 16.00 -7.91
N ASN A 108 15.28 15.65 -6.71
CA ASN A 108 15.98 16.60 -5.89
C ASN A 108 17.45 16.63 -6.20
N ILE A 109 17.81 16.04 -7.18
CA ILE A 109 19.19 16.11 -7.63
C ILE A 109 19.46 17.43 -8.26
#